data_532c170bd4a7ee27086b3ccdf902adbb
#
_entry.id   532c170bd4a7ee27086b3ccdf902adbb
#
_cell.length_a   1.000
_cell.length_b   1.000
_cell.length_c   1.000
_cell.angle_alpha   90.00
_cell.angle_beta   90.00
_cell.angle_gamma   90.00
#
_symmetry.space_group_name_H-M   'P 1'
#
loop_
_entity.id
_entity.type
_entity.pdbx_description
1 polymer ?
#
loop_
_entity_poly.entity_id
_entity_poly.type
_entity_poly.pdbx_seq_one_letter_code
_entity_poly.pdbx_strand_id
1 'polypeptide(L)'
;MRDRTVALYARQGTGLGGQELPAVLSEAQVRQAEEQCGVEFPEDYRQYLLRVSAGGRVRRLRFDGARWDWEGAGFWDHEKLYVPFPDHDVALAASEDAWERRPKREDHPSDAAYQAEYDTWQEAADELEAARVAGAAFLHDDGCGFHTLLVVSGPMRGTMWFDGRATCDRLNPLLNDDRRAATFTEWYLDWFAHEESLTTPEQRRATYENWHAGVGAPIWYRWFAS
;
A
#
# COMPACT_ATOMS: atom_id res chain seq x y z
N MET A 1 0.00 22.70 6.02
CA MET A 1 0.50 21.31 6.05
C MET A 1 1.89 21.22 5.39
N ARG A 2 2.06 21.63 4.13
CA ARG A 2 3.35 21.51 3.42
C ARG A 2 4.54 22.07 4.22
N ASP A 3 4.46 23.28 4.74
CA ASP A 3 5.59 23.90 5.47
C ASP A 3 6.00 23.09 6.70
N ARG A 4 5.02 22.54 7.43
CA ARG A 4 5.27 21.64 8.55
C ARG A 4 5.93 20.33 8.12
N THR A 5 5.49 19.76 6.98
CA THR A 5 6.09 18.56 6.42
C THR A 5 7.53 18.82 5.97
N VAL A 6 7.79 19.94 5.30
CA VAL A 6 9.16 20.37 4.93
C VAL A 6 10.04 20.47 6.18
N ALA A 7 9.53 21.12 7.24
CA ALA A 7 10.25 21.24 8.52
C ALA A 7 10.53 19.89 9.16
N LEU A 8 9.60 18.93 9.07
CA LEU A 8 9.78 17.55 9.56
C LEU A 8 10.93 16.87 8.79
N TYR A 9 10.93 16.95 7.46
CA TYR A 9 11.97 16.34 6.62
C TYR A 9 13.36 16.96 6.84
N ALA A 10 13.43 18.23 7.22
CA ALA A 10 14.68 18.92 7.52
C ALA A 10 15.25 18.55 8.91
N ARG A 11 14.48 17.91 9.80
CA ARG A 11 14.96 17.56 11.15
C ARG A 11 16.00 16.46 11.11
N GLN A 12 17.10 16.66 11.83
CA GLN A 12 18.06 15.57 12.10
C GLN A 12 17.43 14.54 13.07
N GLY A 13 17.64 13.26 12.80
CA GLY A 13 17.19 12.17 13.68
C GLY A 13 15.79 11.62 13.41
N THR A 14 15.07 12.13 12.43
CA THR A 14 13.75 11.59 12.04
C THR A 14 13.84 10.36 11.12
N GLY A 15 15.01 9.95 10.68
CA GLY A 15 15.16 8.98 9.58
C GLY A 15 14.83 9.57 8.19
N LEU A 16 14.19 10.75 8.17
CA LEU A 16 13.89 11.54 6.97
C LEU A 16 14.88 12.69 6.78
N GLY A 17 15.78 12.89 7.74
CA GLY A 17 16.75 14.00 7.75
C GLY A 17 17.62 14.01 6.49
N GLY A 18 17.67 15.17 5.83
CA GLY A 18 18.43 15.37 4.61
C GLY A 18 17.74 14.93 3.32
N GLN A 19 16.55 14.36 3.40
CA GLN A 19 15.73 14.07 2.21
C GLN A 19 14.96 15.33 1.80
N GLU A 20 14.93 15.61 0.51
CA GLU A 20 14.12 16.68 -0.04
C GLU A 20 12.68 16.21 -0.24
N LEU A 21 11.71 16.95 0.31
CA LEU A 21 10.30 16.67 0.06
C LEU A 21 9.96 17.02 -1.39
N PRO A 22 9.46 16.06 -2.21
CA PRO A 22 9.10 16.34 -3.59
C PRO A 22 8.16 17.55 -3.75
N ALA A 23 8.26 18.26 -4.87
CA ALA A 23 7.32 19.31 -5.21
C ALA A 23 5.88 18.77 -5.30
N VAL A 24 4.91 19.66 -5.15
CA VAL A 24 3.50 19.36 -5.43
C VAL A 24 3.30 19.17 -6.95
N LEU A 25 2.27 18.43 -7.31
CA LEU A 25 1.80 18.36 -8.69
C LEU A 25 0.84 19.50 -8.99
N SER A 26 0.77 19.92 -10.26
CA SER A 26 -0.29 20.79 -10.74
C SER A 26 -1.59 20.00 -10.97
N GLU A 27 -2.70 20.71 -11.01
CA GLU A 27 -4.02 20.16 -11.34
C GLU A 27 -4.02 19.39 -12.66
N ALA A 28 -3.31 19.92 -13.68
CA ALA A 28 -3.19 19.28 -14.98
C ALA A 28 -2.40 17.95 -14.90
N GLN A 29 -1.36 17.90 -14.08
CA GLN A 29 -0.55 16.70 -13.88
C GLN A 29 -1.33 15.61 -13.14
N VAL A 30 -2.06 15.97 -12.08
CA VAL A 30 -2.91 15.01 -11.36
C VAL A 30 -3.97 14.45 -12.30
N ARG A 31 -4.66 15.30 -13.07
CA ARG A 31 -5.67 14.86 -14.02
C ARG A 31 -5.12 13.94 -15.10
N GLN A 32 -3.93 14.23 -15.62
CA GLN A 32 -3.25 13.35 -16.58
C GLN A 32 -2.91 11.99 -16.01
N ALA A 33 -2.50 11.93 -14.73
CA ALA A 33 -2.27 10.67 -14.04
C ALA A 33 -3.57 9.88 -13.84
N GLU A 34 -4.64 10.55 -13.42
CA GLU A 34 -5.98 9.97 -13.25
C GLU A 34 -6.53 9.41 -14.57
N GLU A 35 -6.42 10.16 -15.65
CA GLU A 35 -6.82 9.73 -17.01
C GLU A 35 -6.05 8.48 -17.46
N GLN A 36 -4.74 8.45 -17.24
CA GLN A 36 -3.92 7.29 -17.58
C GLN A 36 -4.26 6.06 -16.74
N CYS A 37 -4.50 6.23 -15.44
CA CYS A 37 -4.88 5.14 -14.52
C CYS A 37 -6.34 4.69 -14.70
N GLY A 38 -7.16 5.46 -15.41
CA GLY A 38 -8.59 5.20 -15.60
C GLY A 38 -9.42 5.35 -14.32
N VAL A 39 -8.94 6.14 -13.35
CA VAL A 39 -9.61 6.38 -12.06
C VAL A 39 -9.45 7.84 -11.64
N GLU A 40 -10.42 8.34 -10.90
CA GLU A 40 -10.23 9.57 -10.11
C GLU A 40 -9.59 9.19 -8.78
N PHE A 41 -8.52 9.85 -8.38
CA PHE A 41 -7.93 9.60 -7.06
C PHE A 41 -8.90 10.02 -5.94
N PRO A 42 -8.90 9.32 -4.79
CA PRO A 42 -9.63 9.77 -3.61
C PRO A 42 -9.29 11.24 -3.29
N GLU A 43 -10.32 12.04 -2.97
CA GLU A 43 -10.17 13.49 -2.86
C GLU A 43 -9.07 13.92 -1.87
N ASP A 44 -8.94 13.22 -0.76
CA ASP A 44 -7.93 13.54 0.25
C ASP A 44 -6.49 13.23 -0.24
N TYR A 45 -6.28 12.14 -0.97
CA TYR A 45 -5.00 11.86 -1.62
C TYR A 45 -4.70 12.86 -2.75
N ARG A 46 -5.72 13.20 -3.53
CA ARG A 46 -5.62 14.22 -4.57
C ARG A 46 -5.20 15.58 -3.99
N GLN A 47 -5.82 16.00 -2.88
CA GLN A 47 -5.42 17.23 -2.18
C GLN A 47 -4.00 17.16 -1.60
N TYR A 48 -3.56 15.98 -1.17
CA TYR A 48 -2.17 15.78 -0.77
C TYR A 48 -1.19 16.04 -1.92
N LEU A 49 -1.43 15.47 -3.09
CA LEU A 49 -0.60 15.66 -4.28
C LEU A 49 -0.53 17.13 -4.71
N LEU A 50 -1.64 17.84 -4.62
CA LEU A 50 -1.76 19.26 -5.04
C LEU A 50 -1.19 20.25 -4.01
N ARG A 51 -1.20 19.93 -2.72
CA ARG A 51 -0.94 20.90 -1.66
C ARG A 51 0.20 20.54 -0.72
N VAL A 52 0.59 19.28 -0.66
CA VAL A 52 1.63 18.81 0.25
C VAL A 52 2.85 18.35 -0.53
N SER A 53 2.73 17.27 -1.30
CA SER A 53 3.86 16.70 -2.03
C SER A 53 3.40 15.66 -3.05
N ALA A 54 4.17 15.47 -4.12
CA ALA A 54 4.01 14.32 -5.01
C ALA A 54 4.53 13.00 -4.41
N GLY A 55 5.13 13.02 -3.23
CA GLY A 55 5.76 11.86 -2.60
C GLY A 55 6.08 12.12 -1.13
N GLY A 56 7.20 11.64 -0.65
CA GLY A 56 7.60 11.78 0.75
C GLY A 56 7.31 10.50 1.55
N ARG A 57 6.43 10.53 2.56
CA ARG A 57 6.01 9.31 3.26
C ARG A 57 5.46 8.25 2.30
N VAL A 58 4.77 8.70 1.27
CA VAL A 58 4.27 7.84 0.19
C VAL A 58 5.23 7.77 -0.97
N ARG A 59 5.17 6.71 -1.76
CA ARG A 59 5.89 6.59 -3.03
C ARG A 59 5.59 7.79 -3.92
N ARG A 60 6.62 8.31 -4.56
CA ARG A 60 6.47 9.50 -5.40
C ARG A 60 5.71 9.15 -6.67
N LEU A 61 4.58 9.80 -6.88
CA LEU A 61 3.89 9.80 -8.16
C LEU A 61 4.63 10.73 -9.13
N ARG A 62 5.13 10.20 -10.25
CA ARG A 62 5.89 10.96 -11.24
C ARG A 62 5.63 10.49 -12.66
N PHE A 63 5.86 11.40 -13.59
CA PHE A 63 5.91 11.08 -15.02
C PHE A 63 7.36 10.71 -15.39
N ASP A 64 7.57 9.53 -15.97
CA ASP A 64 8.91 9.05 -16.36
C ASP A 64 9.32 9.43 -17.78
N GLY A 65 8.47 10.16 -18.48
CA GLY A 65 8.63 10.55 -19.89
C GLY A 65 7.71 9.77 -20.84
N ALA A 66 7.13 8.66 -20.37
CA ALA A 66 6.20 7.84 -21.12
C ALA A 66 4.85 7.70 -20.38
N ARG A 67 4.89 7.48 -19.06
CA ARG A 67 3.70 7.25 -18.24
C ARG A 67 3.86 7.82 -16.83
N TRP A 68 2.72 8.01 -16.15
CA TRP A 68 2.65 8.24 -14.73
C TRP A 68 2.76 6.93 -13.97
N ASP A 69 3.58 6.90 -12.92
CA ASP A 69 3.72 5.74 -12.05
C ASP A 69 4.25 6.14 -10.68
N TRP A 70 4.07 5.27 -9.70
CA TRP A 70 4.65 5.43 -8.36
C TRP A 70 6.08 4.90 -8.38
N GLU A 71 7.01 5.72 -7.93
CA GLU A 71 8.44 5.40 -7.90
C GLU A 71 8.71 4.14 -7.07
N GLY A 72 9.44 3.19 -7.64
CA GLY A 72 9.74 1.92 -6.99
C GLY A 72 8.59 0.91 -6.99
N ALA A 73 7.52 1.16 -7.75
CA ALA A 73 6.39 0.23 -7.88
C ALA A 73 6.65 -0.95 -8.85
N GLY A 74 7.80 -1.03 -9.47
CA GLY A 74 8.18 -1.82 -10.64
C GLY A 74 7.78 -3.30 -10.76
N PHE A 75 7.21 -3.93 -9.71
CA PHE A 75 6.63 -5.29 -9.76
C PHE A 75 5.11 -5.29 -9.58
N TRP A 76 4.50 -4.11 -9.30
CA TRP A 76 3.10 -4.02 -8.97
C TRP A 76 2.35 -3.47 -10.16
N ASP A 77 1.39 -4.26 -10.62
CA ASP A 77 0.57 -3.93 -11.78
C ASP A 77 -0.48 -2.87 -11.44
N HIS A 78 -0.14 -1.60 -11.67
CA HIS A 78 -1.11 -0.51 -11.58
C HIS A 78 -2.04 -0.43 -12.81
N GLU A 79 -1.96 -1.37 -13.75
CA GLU A 79 -2.85 -1.42 -14.91
C GLU A 79 -4.31 -1.76 -14.54
N LYS A 80 -4.52 -2.37 -13.34
CA LYS A 80 -5.84 -2.76 -12.85
C LYS A 80 -6.44 -1.78 -11.83
N LEU A 81 -5.95 -0.55 -11.75
CA LEU A 81 -6.46 0.44 -10.79
C LEU A 81 -7.94 0.80 -11.00
N TYR A 82 -8.44 0.73 -12.23
CA TYR A 82 -9.85 0.96 -12.58
C TYR A 82 -10.78 -0.21 -12.20
N VAL A 83 -10.22 -1.38 -11.92
CA VAL A 83 -11.00 -2.53 -11.46
C VAL A 83 -11.41 -2.30 -10.01
N PRO A 84 -12.67 -2.52 -9.61
CA PRO A 84 -13.07 -2.36 -8.22
C PRO A 84 -12.26 -3.25 -7.28
N PHE A 85 -11.78 -2.67 -6.17
CA PHE A 85 -11.15 -3.44 -5.10
C PHE A 85 -12.12 -4.51 -4.60
N PRO A 86 -11.71 -5.78 -4.54
CA PRO A 86 -12.61 -6.89 -4.25
C PRO A 86 -13.04 -6.90 -2.78
N ASP A 87 -14.10 -7.66 -2.50
CA ASP A 87 -14.37 -8.13 -1.15
C ASP A 87 -13.23 -9.07 -0.73
N HIS A 88 -12.57 -8.73 0.38
CA HIS A 88 -11.36 -9.41 0.81
C HIS A 88 -11.62 -10.88 1.18
N ASP A 89 -12.70 -11.16 1.90
CA ASP A 89 -13.01 -12.53 2.36
C ASP A 89 -13.35 -13.43 1.17
N VAL A 90 -14.08 -12.90 0.20
CA VAL A 90 -14.42 -13.61 -1.04
C VAL A 90 -13.16 -13.90 -1.87
N ALA A 91 -12.29 -12.91 -2.02
CA ALA A 91 -11.05 -13.06 -2.78
C ALA A 91 -10.06 -14.01 -2.10
N LEU A 92 -9.95 -13.97 -0.77
CA LEU A 92 -9.13 -14.89 0.00
C LEU A 92 -9.64 -16.34 -0.15
N ALA A 93 -10.94 -16.56 0.02
CA ALA A 93 -11.52 -17.90 -0.13
C ALA A 93 -11.28 -18.48 -1.55
N ALA A 94 -11.32 -17.64 -2.59
CA ALA A 94 -11.01 -18.07 -3.95
C ALA A 94 -9.54 -18.49 -4.12
N SER A 95 -8.60 -17.77 -3.50
CA SER A 95 -7.18 -18.13 -3.49
C SER A 95 -6.93 -19.43 -2.72
N GLU A 96 -7.52 -19.58 -1.53
CA GLU A 96 -7.41 -20.81 -0.71
C GLU A 96 -7.94 -22.03 -1.47
N ASP A 97 -9.11 -21.91 -2.11
CA ASP A 97 -9.71 -22.98 -2.92
C ASP A 97 -8.83 -23.35 -4.14
N ALA A 98 -8.17 -22.36 -4.75
CA ALA A 98 -7.19 -22.61 -5.81
C ALA A 98 -5.96 -23.36 -5.30
N TRP A 99 -5.47 -23.01 -4.10
CA TRP A 99 -4.36 -23.71 -3.45
C TRP A 99 -4.68 -25.16 -3.08
N GLU A 100 -5.88 -25.43 -2.59
CA GLU A 100 -6.33 -26.79 -2.29
C GLU A 100 -6.36 -27.67 -3.54
N ARG A 101 -6.63 -27.07 -4.71
CA ARG A 101 -6.64 -27.77 -6.01
C ARG A 101 -5.28 -27.84 -6.72
N ARG A 102 -4.21 -27.47 -6.04
CA ARG A 102 -2.86 -27.53 -6.59
C ARG A 102 -2.53 -28.94 -7.09
N PRO A 103 -2.05 -29.11 -8.34
CA PRO A 103 -1.64 -30.39 -8.87
C PRO A 103 -0.59 -31.07 -7.99
N LYS A 104 -0.72 -32.39 -7.80
CA LYS A 104 0.25 -33.17 -7.04
C LYS A 104 1.01 -34.09 -7.99
N ARG A 105 2.34 -34.15 -7.80
CA ARG A 105 3.20 -34.96 -8.68
C ARG A 105 2.78 -36.40 -8.77
N GLU A 106 2.28 -37.00 -7.66
CA GLU A 106 1.85 -38.38 -7.52
C GLU A 106 0.64 -38.73 -8.38
N ASP A 107 -0.19 -37.78 -8.79
CA ASP A 107 -1.38 -37.97 -9.60
C ASP A 107 -1.08 -38.01 -11.12
N HIS A 108 0.19 -37.85 -11.53
CA HIS A 108 0.58 -37.71 -12.92
C HIS A 108 1.49 -38.85 -13.39
N PRO A 109 1.32 -39.33 -14.65
CA PRO A 109 2.09 -40.44 -15.18
C PRO A 109 3.55 -40.09 -15.50
N SER A 110 3.87 -38.79 -15.65
CA SER A 110 5.22 -38.29 -15.93
C SER A 110 5.45 -36.87 -15.39
N ASP A 111 6.71 -36.50 -15.23
CA ASP A 111 7.09 -35.13 -14.84
C ASP A 111 6.60 -34.09 -15.84
N ALA A 112 6.63 -34.40 -17.12
CA ALA A 112 6.17 -33.47 -18.16
C ALA A 112 4.65 -33.23 -18.06
N ALA A 113 3.85 -34.25 -17.76
CA ALA A 113 2.40 -34.09 -17.55
C ALA A 113 2.10 -33.26 -16.30
N TYR A 114 2.81 -33.53 -15.19
CA TYR A 114 2.71 -32.75 -13.97
C TYR A 114 3.06 -31.29 -14.23
N GLN A 115 4.21 -31.04 -14.85
CA GLN A 115 4.69 -29.65 -15.07
C GLN A 115 3.70 -28.85 -15.93
N ALA A 116 3.15 -29.43 -16.99
CA ALA A 116 2.18 -28.75 -17.84
C ALA A 116 0.90 -28.35 -17.09
N GLU A 117 0.39 -29.22 -16.21
CA GLU A 117 -0.78 -28.90 -15.40
C GLU A 117 -0.43 -27.91 -14.27
N TYR A 118 0.74 -28.04 -13.66
CA TYR A 118 1.24 -27.13 -12.65
C TYR A 118 1.41 -25.72 -13.19
N ASP A 119 1.99 -25.54 -14.37
CA ASP A 119 2.19 -24.22 -14.99
C ASP A 119 0.84 -23.54 -15.26
N THR A 120 -0.15 -24.30 -15.77
CA THR A 120 -1.51 -23.78 -15.98
C THR A 120 -2.19 -23.38 -14.66
N TRP A 121 -2.04 -24.21 -13.63
CA TRP A 121 -2.55 -23.91 -12.30
C TRP A 121 -1.87 -22.66 -11.71
N GLN A 122 -0.56 -22.55 -11.85
CA GLN A 122 0.20 -21.42 -11.32
C GLN A 122 -0.20 -20.10 -11.98
N GLU A 123 -0.37 -20.07 -13.29
CA GLU A 123 -0.86 -18.87 -13.99
C GLU A 123 -2.22 -18.43 -13.44
N ALA A 124 -3.14 -19.35 -13.23
CA ALA A 124 -4.46 -19.04 -12.67
C ALA A 124 -4.38 -18.59 -11.20
N ALA A 125 -3.50 -19.19 -10.39
CA ALA A 125 -3.28 -18.80 -9.01
C ALA A 125 -2.66 -17.40 -8.91
N ASP A 126 -1.67 -17.07 -9.77
CA ASP A 126 -1.04 -15.76 -9.84
C ASP A 126 -2.05 -14.66 -10.25
N GLU A 127 -2.98 -14.98 -11.17
CA GLU A 127 -4.07 -14.06 -11.53
C GLU A 127 -5.02 -13.79 -10.36
N LEU A 128 -5.36 -14.82 -9.57
CA LEU A 128 -6.19 -14.64 -8.36
C LEU A 128 -5.48 -13.78 -7.33
N GLU A 129 -4.19 -14.01 -7.08
CA GLU A 129 -3.39 -13.20 -6.16
C GLU A 129 -3.27 -11.74 -6.62
N ALA A 130 -3.06 -11.51 -7.91
CA ALA A 130 -3.05 -10.16 -8.47
C ALA A 130 -4.44 -9.48 -8.36
N ALA A 131 -5.52 -10.24 -8.53
CA ALA A 131 -6.88 -9.72 -8.42
C ALA A 131 -7.23 -9.24 -7.00
N ARG A 132 -6.62 -9.81 -5.96
CA ARG A 132 -6.84 -9.43 -4.55
C ARG A 132 -6.49 -7.97 -4.26
N VAL A 133 -5.58 -7.37 -5.02
CA VAL A 133 -5.15 -5.96 -4.88
C VAL A 133 -5.56 -5.08 -6.04
N ALA A 134 -6.40 -5.58 -6.96
CA ALA A 134 -6.96 -4.75 -8.02
C ALA A 134 -7.66 -3.53 -7.41
N GLY A 135 -7.57 -2.37 -8.06
CA GLY A 135 -8.17 -1.14 -7.55
C GLY A 135 -7.45 -0.50 -6.36
N ALA A 136 -6.24 -0.97 -6.03
CA ALA A 136 -5.42 -0.38 -4.96
C ALA A 136 -4.04 0.05 -5.47
N ALA A 137 -3.61 1.24 -5.07
CA ALA A 137 -2.27 1.76 -5.32
C ALA A 137 -1.33 1.43 -4.16
N PHE A 138 -0.13 0.93 -4.47
CA PHE A 138 0.92 0.61 -3.49
C PHE A 138 1.64 1.89 -3.08
N LEU A 139 1.18 2.54 -2.02
CA LEU A 139 1.67 3.86 -1.61
C LEU A 139 2.92 3.84 -0.75
N HIS A 140 3.14 2.79 0.05
CA HIS A 140 4.31 2.74 0.93
C HIS A 140 4.88 1.33 0.98
N ASP A 141 6.21 1.26 1.07
CA ASP A 141 6.95 0.04 1.31
C ASP A 141 7.27 -0.04 2.81
N ASP A 142 6.65 -1.00 3.49
CA ASP A 142 6.84 -1.22 4.91
C ASP A 142 8.02 -2.17 5.20
N GLY A 143 8.73 -2.60 4.16
CA GLY A 143 9.84 -3.53 4.22
C GLY A 143 9.41 -4.99 4.23
N CYS A 144 10.35 -5.91 3.99
CA CYS A 144 10.12 -7.36 4.00
C CYS A 144 8.98 -7.85 3.10
N GLY A 145 8.65 -7.10 2.04
CA GLY A 145 7.55 -7.42 1.13
C GLY A 145 6.17 -6.97 1.61
N PHE A 146 6.11 -6.22 2.72
CA PHE A 146 4.88 -5.61 3.22
C PHE A 146 4.64 -4.25 2.58
N HIS A 147 3.38 -3.92 2.35
CA HIS A 147 3.00 -2.66 1.71
C HIS A 147 1.76 -2.03 2.34
N THR A 148 1.76 -0.70 2.35
CA THR A 148 0.54 0.07 2.63
C THR A 148 -0.10 0.50 1.31
N LEU A 149 -1.39 0.17 1.18
CA LEU A 149 -2.19 0.38 -0.02
C LEU A 149 -3.21 1.49 0.20
N LEU A 150 -3.52 2.23 -0.87
CA LEU A 150 -4.70 3.10 -0.97
C LEU A 150 -5.68 2.50 -1.97
N VAL A 151 -6.87 2.19 -1.54
CA VAL A 151 -7.94 1.76 -2.45
C VAL A 151 -8.43 2.97 -3.26
N VAL A 152 -8.33 2.86 -4.59
CA VAL A 152 -8.70 3.95 -5.51
C VAL A 152 -9.97 3.65 -6.30
N SER A 153 -10.47 2.41 -6.29
CA SER A 153 -11.67 2.00 -7.02
C SER A 153 -12.55 1.06 -6.20
N GLY A 154 -13.87 1.08 -6.45
CA GLY A 154 -14.84 0.23 -5.79
C GLY A 154 -15.42 0.79 -4.49
N PRO A 155 -16.20 -0.02 -3.74
CA PRO A 155 -16.93 0.44 -2.54
C PRO A 155 -16.03 0.91 -1.40
N MET A 156 -14.80 0.39 -1.33
CA MET A 156 -13.81 0.74 -0.30
C MET A 156 -12.89 1.90 -0.71
N ARG A 157 -13.18 2.59 -1.81
CA ARG A 157 -12.39 3.71 -2.32
C ARG A 157 -12.12 4.76 -1.25
N GLY A 158 -10.85 5.18 -1.13
CA GLY A 158 -10.38 6.16 -0.17
C GLY A 158 -9.89 5.57 1.16
N THR A 159 -9.95 4.25 1.33
CA THR A 159 -9.47 3.57 2.54
C THR A 159 -8.04 3.05 2.39
N MET A 160 -7.34 3.00 3.52
CA MET A 160 -5.97 2.50 3.63
C MET A 160 -5.95 1.05 4.09
N TRP A 161 -5.11 0.24 3.45
CA TRP A 161 -4.97 -1.19 3.73
C TRP A 161 -3.52 -1.57 3.92
N PHE A 162 -3.30 -2.64 4.66
CA PHE A 162 -1.99 -3.27 4.83
C PHE A 162 -1.95 -4.59 4.05
N ASP A 163 -0.95 -4.74 3.19
CA ASP A 163 -0.66 -5.96 2.46
C ASP A 163 0.42 -6.75 3.20
N GLY A 164 0.00 -7.79 3.91
CA GLY A 164 0.84 -8.73 4.64
C GLY A 164 1.06 -10.07 3.92
N ARG A 165 0.66 -10.20 2.66
CA ARG A 165 0.69 -11.47 1.91
C ARG A 165 2.09 -12.08 1.77
N ALA A 166 3.15 -11.28 1.94
CA ALA A 166 4.51 -11.82 1.95
C ALA A 166 4.76 -12.89 3.04
N THR A 167 3.96 -12.93 4.12
CA THR A 167 4.17 -13.85 5.23
C THR A 167 2.90 -14.48 5.83
N CYS A 168 1.74 -13.85 5.68
CA CYS A 168 0.53 -14.27 6.40
C CYS A 168 -0.75 -14.30 5.55
N ASP A 169 -0.63 -14.18 4.24
CA ASP A 169 -1.73 -14.18 3.25
C ASP A 169 -2.86 -13.17 3.52
N ARG A 170 -2.59 -12.14 4.33
CA ARG A 170 -3.62 -11.20 4.79
C ARG A 170 -3.51 -9.84 4.10
N LEU A 171 -4.68 -9.35 3.72
CA LEU A 171 -4.94 -7.95 3.42
C LEU A 171 -5.87 -7.43 4.52
N ASN A 172 -5.42 -6.46 5.30
CA ASN A 172 -6.20 -5.92 6.41
C ASN A 172 -6.46 -4.43 6.22
N PRO A 173 -7.69 -3.94 6.47
CA PRO A 173 -7.91 -2.51 6.54
C PRO A 173 -7.12 -1.92 7.71
N LEU A 174 -6.46 -0.80 7.49
CA LEU A 174 -5.88 -0.03 8.58
C LEU A 174 -7.02 0.69 9.32
N LEU A 175 -7.16 0.40 10.61
CA LEU A 175 -8.30 0.89 11.39
C LEU A 175 -7.94 2.17 12.15
N ASN A 176 -8.81 3.17 12.07
CA ASN A 176 -8.75 4.36 12.93
C ASN A 176 -9.24 4.03 14.36
N ASP A 177 -9.30 5.05 15.23
CA ASP A 177 -9.71 4.87 16.63
C ASP A 177 -11.16 4.42 16.80
N ASP A 178 -12.03 4.73 15.83
CA ASP A 178 -13.42 4.27 15.79
C ASP A 178 -13.57 2.85 15.21
N ARG A 179 -12.46 2.15 14.94
CA ARG A 179 -12.41 0.82 14.31
C ARG A 179 -13.04 0.78 12.90
N ARG A 180 -13.06 1.90 12.21
CA ARG A 180 -13.39 1.98 10.77
C ARG A 180 -12.10 1.93 9.95
N ALA A 181 -12.19 1.51 8.71
CA ALA A 181 -11.09 1.64 7.77
C ALA A 181 -10.68 3.12 7.67
N ALA A 182 -9.40 3.39 7.93
CA ALA A 182 -8.85 4.74 7.92
C ALA A 182 -8.82 5.30 6.51
N THR A 183 -9.07 6.58 6.37
CA THR A 183 -8.84 7.32 5.13
C THR A 183 -7.36 7.65 4.96
N PHE A 184 -6.97 8.07 3.74
CA PHE A 184 -5.61 8.55 3.51
C PHE A 184 -5.23 9.71 4.44
N THR A 185 -6.14 10.66 4.66
CA THR A 185 -5.88 11.80 5.57
C THR A 185 -5.68 11.34 7.01
N GLU A 186 -6.53 10.44 7.53
CA GLU A 186 -6.39 9.93 8.90
C GLU A 186 -5.06 9.21 9.09
N TRP A 187 -4.71 8.31 8.17
CA TRP A 187 -3.43 7.59 8.18
C TRP A 187 -2.21 8.52 8.11
N TYR A 188 -2.25 9.50 7.19
CA TYR A 188 -1.14 10.43 7.00
C TYR A 188 -0.95 11.36 8.19
N LEU A 189 -2.04 11.91 8.75
CA LEU A 189 -1.99 12.81 9.90
C LEU A 189 -1.55 12.10 11.18
N ASP A 190 -1.96 10.85 11.36
CA ASP A 190 -1.52 10.02 12.48
C ASP A 190 0.00 9.76 12.42
N TRP A 191 0.51 9.34 11.25
CA TRP A 191 1.94 9.23 11.02
C TRP A 191 2.66 10.57 11.28
N PHE A 192 2.13 11.66 10.73
CA PHE A 192 2.76 12.97 10.82
C PHE A 192 2.85 13.48 12.26
N ALA A 193 1.76 13.36 13.02
CA ALA A 193 1.72 13.76 14.43
C ALA A 193 2.71 12.96 15.27
N HIS A 194 2.82 11.66 14.96
CA HIS A 194 3.79 10.79 15.60
C HIS A 194 5.22 11.23 15.31
N GLU A 195 5.60 11.40 14.06
CA GLU A 195 6.93 11.85 13.65
C GLU A 195 7.28 13.23 14.21
N GLU A 196 6.32 14.14 14.29
CA GLU A 196 6.53 15.45 14.94
C GLU A 196 6.83 15.33 16.45
N SER A 197 6.25 14.35 17.13
CA SER A 197 6.46 14.13 18.57
C SER A 197 7.83 13.57 18.90
N LEU A 198 8.47 12.85 17.94
CA LEU A 198 9.77 12.21 18.16
C LEU A 198 10.91 13.18 17.81
N THR A 199 11.59 13.66 18.84
CA THR A 199 12.70 14.60 18.69
C THR A 199 14.07 13.98 18.85
N THR A 200 14.18 12.79 19.50
CA THR A 200 15.44 12.08 19.69
C THR A 200 15.40 10.63 19.23
N PRO A 201 16.56 10.02 18.91
CA PRO A 201 16.65 8.59 18.59
C PRO A 201 16.20 7.67 19.73
N GLU A 202 16.42 8.10 20.99
CA GLU A 202 16.02 7.34 22.18
C GLU A 202 14.49 7.29 22.32
N GLN A 203 13.81 8.43 22.11
CA GLN A 203 12.35 8.49 22.08
C GLN A 203 11.78 7.56 20.99
N ARG A 204 12.38 7.58 19.81
CA ARG A 204 11.99 6.71 18.70
C ARG A 204 12.08 5.24 19.08
N ARG A 205 13.21 4.81 19.67
CA ARG A 205 13.41 3.42 20.11
C ARG A 205 12.38 3.01 21.15
N ALA A 206 12.22 3.79 22.23
CA ALA A 206 11.27 3.51 23.29
C ALA A 206 9.83 3.42 22.76
N THR A 207 9.49 4.23 21.78
CA THR A 207 8.16 4.21 21.16
C THR A 207 7.93 2.94 20.35
N TYR A 208 8.89 2.50 19.55
CA TYR A 208 8.79 1.23 18.83
C TYR A 208 8.66 0.03 19.77
N GLU A 209 9.40 0.01 20.88
CA GLU A 209 9.27 -1.02 21.92
C GLU A 209 7.86 -1.07 22.52
N ASN A 210 7.25 0.09 22.80
CA ASN A 210 5.87 0.18 23.26
C ASN A 210 4.85 -0.35 22.24
N TRP A 211 5.03 -0.06 20.97
CA TRP A 211 4.13 -0.53 19.91
C TRP A 211 4.18 -2.04 19.72
N HIS A 212 5.38 -2.63 19.78
CA HIS A 212 5.52 -4.08 19.78
C HIS A 212 4.80 -4.73 20.97
N ALA A 213 4.69 -4.00 22.08
CA ALA A 213 3.89 -4.41 23.24
C ALA A 213 2.39 -4.07 23.10
N GLY A 214 1.95 -3.55 21.95
CA GLY A 214 0.55 -3.20 21.68
C GLY A 214 0.07 -1.90 22.36
N VAL A 215 0.99 -1.06 22.85
CA VAL A 215 0.66 0.16 23.58
C VAL A 215 0.78 1.39 22.67
N GLY A 216 -0.34 2.05 22.40
CA GLY A 216 -0.39 3.33 21.69
C GLY A 216 0.09 3.27 20.24
N ALA A 217 -0.04 2.12 19.58
CA ALA A 217 0.37 1.94 18.20
C ALA A 217 -0.45 2.85 17.26
N PRO A 218 0.20 3.60 16.37
CA PRO A 218 -0.47 4.43 15.38
C PRO A 218 -1.18 3.59 14.31
N ILE A 219 -2.07 4.19 13.54
CA ILE A 219 -2.88 3.51 12.51
C ILE A 219 -2.00 2.67 11.58
N TRP A 220 -0.89 3.22 11.10
CA TRP A 220 0.02 2.57 10.17
C TRP A 220 0.85 1.41 10.77
N TYR A 221 0.73 1.18 12.09
CA TYR A 221 1.44 0.11 12.80
C TYR A 221 0.49 -0.92 13.43
N ARG A 222 -0.81 -0.64 13.48
CA ARG A 222 -1.80 -1.48 14.19
C ARG A 222 -2.01 -2.87 13.59
N TRP A 223 -1.55 -3.12 12.38
CA TRP A 223 -1.62 -4.44 11.75
C TRP A 223 -0.82 -5.52 12.50
N PHE A 224 0.14 -5.14 13.34
CA PHE A 224 0.85 -6.07 14.23
C PHE A 224 0.02 -6.50 15.45
N ALA A 225 -1.01 -5.78 15.81
CA ALA A 225 -1.79 -5.97 17.02
C ALA A 225 -3.15 -6.65 16.77
N SER A 226 -3.45 -7.08 15.54
CA SER A 226 -4.72 -7.71 15.15
C SER A 226 -4.61 -9.22 14.96
#